data_d271057e5528c5b37ff0a7f62926ca86
#
_entry.id   d271057e5528c5b37ff0a7f62926ca86
#
_cell.length_a   1.000
_cell.length_b   1.000
_cell.length_c   1.000
_cell.angle_alpha   90.00
_cell.angle_beta   90.00
_cell.angle_gamma   90.00
#
_symmetry.space_group_name_H-M   'P 1'
#
loop_
_entity.id
_entity.type
_entity.pdbx_description
1 polymer ?
#
loop_
_entity_poly.entity_id
_entity_poly.type
_entity_poly.pdbx_seq_one_letter_code
_entity_poly.pdbx_strand_id
1 'polypeptide(L)'
;MYIETERLIIRSTEPSDAKSYIDMASDGSLDEDIFCGCSRDYEEWIPGWIQENIGLDKEDDPMKESIAYTIVEKESDIPVGSVGCSYYEDEKQVGLVYFVGAEYRGKGYAAEAARAYAKFFLEHYEIPLLVVHIRNANKASCKTAENAGFALVDTRMYQDYGDEAEKLYNFYEIKE
;
A
#
# COMPACT_ATOMS: atom_id res chain seq x y z
N MET A 1 -6.02 -12.65 6.56
CA MET A 1 -4.70 -12.84 5.89
C MET A 1 -3.57 -12.82 6.91
N TYR A 2 -2.50 -13.61 6.70
CA TYR A 2 -1.30 -13.63 7.56
C TYR A 2 -0.07 -14.05 6.75
N ILE A 3 0.93 -13.18 6.69
CA ILE A 3 2.22 -13.45 6.04
C ILE A 3 3.32 -13.10 7.03
N GLU A 4 4.32 -13.97 7.15
CA GLU A 4 5.48 -13.76 7.98
C GLU A 4 6.75 -13.63 7.13
N THR A 5 7.53 -12.58 7.37
CA THR A 5 8.82 -12.34 6.73
C THR A 5 9.95 -12.43 7.76
N GLU A 6 11.15 -12.01 7.40
CA GLU A 6 12.28 -11.99 8.35
C GLU A 6 12.01 -11.05 9.54
N ARG A 7 11.54 -9.82 9.26
CA ARG A 7 11.37 -8.77 10.27
C ARG A 7 9.94 -8.34 10.52
N LEU A 8 9.00 -8.75 9.66
CA LEU A 8 7.63 -8.24 9.65
C LEU A 8 6.60 -9.36 9.74
N ILE A 9 5.44 -9.00 10.28
CA ILE A 9 4.18 -9.71 10.11
C ILE A 9 3.26 -8.80 9.29
N ILE A 10 2.64 -9.34 8.23
CA ILE A 10 1.59 -8.66 7.48
C ILE A 10 0.31 -9.42 7.78
N ARG A 11 -0.67 -8.75 8.35
CA ARG A 11 -1.92 -9.38 8.79
C ARG A 11 -3.15 -8.53 8.50
N SER A 12 -4.30 -9.15 8.57
CA SER A 12 -5.58 -8.42 8.55
C SER A 12 -5.56 -7.26 9.53
N THR A 13 -6.11 -6.13 9.10
CA THR A 13 -6.20 -4.93 9.94
C THR A 13 -7.16 -5.16 11.10
N GLU A 14 -6.82 -4.68 12.29
CA GLU A 14 -7.59 -4.83 13.51
C GLU A 14 -7.99 -3.46 14.10
N PRO A 15 -9.11 -3.37 14.86
CA PRO A 15 -9.50 -2.10 15.50
C PRO A 15 -8.43 -1.51 16.42
N SER A 16 -7.59 -2.36 17.03
CA SER A 16 -6.44 -1.97 17.87
C SER A 16 -5.35 -1.21 17.12
N ASP A 17 -5.29 -1.32 15.78
CA ASP A 17 -4.28 -0.65 14.96
C ASP A 17 -4.57 0.86 14.78
N ALA A 18 -5.79 1.31 15.11
CA ALA A 18 -6.25 2.67 14.86
C ALA A 18 -5.29 3.73 15.41
N LYS A 19 -4.81 3.55 16.65
CA LYS A 19 -3.88 4.50 17.26
C LYS A 19 -2.59 4.64 16.45
N SER A 20 -1.99 3.53 16.02
CA SER A 20 -0.75 3.54 15.24
C SER A 20 -0.94 4.20 13.87
N TYR A 21 -2.07 3.97 13.21
CA TYR A 21 -2.40 4.63 11.95
C TYR A 21 -2.62 6.14 12.13
N ILE A 22 -3.31 6.58 13.19
CA ILE A 22 -3.49 7.99 13.52
C ILE A 22 -2.13 8.65 13.78
N ASP A 23 -1.28 8.01 14.59
CA ASP A 23 0.06 8.52 14.89
C ASP A 23 0.90 8.68 13.61
N MET A 24 0.90 7.68 12.71
CA MET A 24 1.61 7.73 11.41
C MET A 24 1.07 8.80 10.46
N ALA A 25 -0.23 9.07 10.48
CA ALA A 25 -0.86 10.07 9.62
C ALA A 25 -0.68 11.50 10.14
N SER A 26 -0.49 11.68 11.47
CA SER A 26 -0.51 12.99 12.13
C SER A 26 0.62 13.93 11.72
N ASP A 27 1.70 13.44 11.15
CA ASP A 27 2.81 14.27 10.67
C ASP A 27 2.61 14.84 9.26
N GLY A 28 1.48 14.50 8.59
CA GLY A 28 1.14 14.92 7.23
C GLY A 28 1.97 14.28 6.13
N SER A 29 2.90 13.39 6.46
CA SER A 29 3.82 12.79 5.48
C SER A 29 3.16 11.77 4.54
N LEU A 30 1.91 11.40 4.81
CA LEU A 30 1.09 10.48 4.02
C LEU A 30 0.01 11.20 3.20
N ASP A 31 -0.21 12.50 3.44
CA ASP A 31 -1.35 13.23 2.88
C ASP A 31 -1.35 13.25 1.35
N GLU A 32 -0.22 13.58 0.74
CA GLU A 32 -0.17 13.75 -0.72
C GLU A 32 -0.21 12.41 -1.47
N ASP A 33 0.58 11.44 -1.04
CA ASP A 33 0.79 10.21 -1.81
C ASP A 33 -0.19 9.08 -1.45
N ILE A 34 -0.73 9.10 -0.24
CA ILE A 34 -1.62 8.02 0.24
C ILE A 34 -3.06 8.50 0.41
N PHE A 35 -3.24 9.69 0.99
CA PHE A 35 -4.57 10.23 1.28
C PHE A 35 -5.06 11.26 0.26
N CYS A 36 -4.43 11.31 -0.92
CA CYS A 36 -4.84 12.12 -2.08
C CYS A 36 -4.94 13.62 -1.79
N GLY A 37 -4.08 14.16 -0.93
CA GLY A 37 -4.07 15.59 -0.58
C GLY A 37 -5.26 16.05 0.27
N CYS A 38 -6.09 15.13 0.76
CA CYS A 38 -7.24 15.46 1.60
C CYS A 38 -6.80 15.68 3.04
N SER A 39 -6.95 16.89 3.55
CA SER A 39 -6.88 17.13 5.00
C SER A 39 -8.09 16.50 5.65
N ARG A 40 -7.86 15.56 6.57
CA ARG A 40 -8.91 14.80 7.27
C ARG A 40 -8.70 14.89 8.77
N ASP A 41 -9.80 14.77 9.51
CA ASP A 41 -9.73 14.41 10.92
C ASP A 41 -9.43 12.91 11.01
N TYR A 42 -8.16 12.57 11.22
CA TYR A 42 -7.73 11.17 11.26
C TYR A 42 -8.29 10.41 12.45
N GLU A 43 -8.57 11.08 13.58
CA GLU A 43 -9.18 10.45 14.73
C GLU A 43 -10.61 9.99 14.43
N GLU A 44 -11.34 10.75 13.62
CA GLU A 44 -12.70 10.39 13.20
C GLU A 44 -12.69 9.40 12.03
N TRP A 45 -11.80 9.59 11.04
CA TRP A 45 -11.83 8.84 9.79
C TRP A 45 -11.22 7.43 9.88
N ILE A 46 -10.06 7.26 10.54
CA ILE A 46 -9.31 5.99 10.57
C ILE A 46 -10.11 4.83 11.17
N PRO A 47 -10.85 4.98 12.27
CA PRO A 47 -11.67 3.89 12.80
C PRO A 47 -12.72 3.37 11.80
N GLY A 48 -13.34 4.27 11.03
CA GLY A 48 -14.29 3.90 9.97
C GLY A 48 -13.63 3.14 8.84
N TRP A 49 -12.50 3.65 8.34
CA TRP A 49 -11.69 3.00 7.32
C TRP A 49 -11.22 1.59 7.74
N ILE A 50 -10.81 1.40 9.01
CA ILE A 50 -10.46 0.08 9.53
C ILE A 50 -11.64 -0.88 9.48
N GLN A 51 -12.85 -0.44 9.90
CA GLN A 51 -14.04 -1.29 9.85
C GLN A 51 -14.42 -1.70 8.42
N GLU A 52 -14.27 -0.78 7.48
CA GLU A 52 -14.47 -1.06 6.04
C GLU A 52 -13.46 -2.11 5.55
N ASN A 53 -12.18 -1.93 5.83
CA ASN A 53 -11.14 -2.90 5.47
C ASN A 53 -11.37 -4.29 6.06
N ILE A 54 -11.85 -4.40 7.30
CA ILE A 54 -12.23 -5.69 7.90
C ILE A 54 -13.37 -6.35 7.12
N GLY A 55 -14.27 -5.58 6.55
CA GLY A 55 -15.33 -6.07 5.65
C GLY A 55 -14.77 -6.59 4.34
N LEU A 56 -13.95 -5.79 3.68
CA LEU A 56 -13.32 -6.10 2.39
C LEU A 56 -12.37 -7.31 2.46
N ASP A 57 -11.59 -7.42 3.55
CA ASP A 57 -10.72 -8.59 3.80
C ASP A 57 -11.52 -9.90 3.89
N LYS A 58 -12.76 -9.86 4.41
CA LYS A 58 -13.65 -11.03 4.46
C LYS A 58 -14.26 -11.38 3.10
N GLU A 59 -14.50 -10.39 2.26
CA GLU A 59 -14.99 -10.59 0.91
C GLU A 59 -13.90 -11.16 0.00
N ASP A 60 -12.64 -10.84 0.28
CA ASP A 60 -11.43 -11.36 -0.38
C ASP A 60 -11.46 -11.23 -1.91
N ASP A 61 -11.96 -10.09 -2.40
CA ASP A 61 -12.05 -9.78 -3.82
C ASP A 61 -11.19 -8.55 -4.17
N PRO A 62 -9.98 -8.75 -4.74
CA PRO A 62 -9.06 -7.66 -5.04
C PRO A 62 -9.50 -6.79 -6.23
N MET A 63 -10.53 -7.20 -6.98
CA MET A 63 -11.05 -6.45 -8.13
C MET A 63 -12.24 -5.56 -7.77
N LYS A 64 -12.67 -5.55 -6.52
CA LYS A 64 -13.84 -4.79 -6.09
C LYS A 64 -13.46 -3.43 -5.56
N GLU A 65 -12.57 -3.38 -4.60
CA GLU A 65 -12.11 -2.15 -3.93
C GLU A 65 -10.69 -2.30 -3.40
N SER A 66 -10.20 -1.29 -2.67
CA SER A 66 -8.90 -1.36 -2.02
C SER A 66 -8.95 -2.21 -0.77
N ILE A 67 -8.07 -3.20 -0.67
CA ILE A 67 -7.88 -4.01 0.53
C ILE A 67 -6.52 -3.66 1.14
N ALA A 68 -6.50 -3.31 2.42
CA ALA A 68 -5.29 -2.95 3.15
C ALA A 68 -5.03 -3.88 4.32
N TYR A 69 -3.78 -4.26 4.50
CA TYR A 69 -3.28 -5.12 5.56
C TYR A 69 -2.25 -4.37 6.41
N THR A 70 -2.21 -4.65 7.69
CA THR A 70 -1.29 -4.00 8.62
C THR A 70 0.08 -4.66 8.58
N ILE A 71 1.13 -3.86 8.44
CA ILE A 71 2.52 -4.27 8.59
C ILE A 71 2.93 -4.05 10.05
N VAL A 72 3.32 -5.12 10.74
CA VAL A 72 3.78 -5.10 12.13
C VAL A 72 5.27 -5.45 12.19
N GLU A 73 6.06 -4.65 12.91
CA GLU A 73 7.47 -4.97 13.20
C GLU A 73 7.53 -6.05 14.29
N LYS A 74 8.19 -7.18 14.02
CA LYS A 74 8.24 -8.32 14.95
C LYS A 74 8.91 -8.02 16.28
N GLU A 75 9.94 -7.19 16.27
CA GLU A 75 10.74 -6.91 17.47
C GLU A 75 9.95 -6.09 18.50
N SER A 76 9.15 -5.14 18.04
CA SER A 76 8.40 -4.23 18.91
C SER A 76 6.92 -4.60 19.06
N ASP A 77 6.41 -5.46 18.17
CA ASP A 77 4.98 -5.78 18.01
C ASP A 77 4.12 -4.53 17.71
N ILE A 78 4.72 -3.55 17.01
CA ILE A 78 4.07 -2.27 16.68
C ILE A 78 3.68 -2.25 15.19
N PRO A 79 2.45 -1.82 14.84
CA PRO A 79 2.09 -1.47 13.47
C PRO A 79 2.96 -0.34 12.94
N VAL A 80 3.64 -0.57 11.81
CA VAL A 80 4.61 0.36 11.22
C VAL A 80 4.19 0.87 9.84
N GLY A 81 3.12 0.34 9.28
CA GLY A 81 2.63 0.71 7.96
C GLY A 81 1.50 -0.17 7.46
N SER A 82 1.24 -0.05 6.17
CA SER A 82 0.24 -0.85 5.46
C SER A 82 0.76 -1.29 4.11
N VAL A 83 0.26 -2.44 3.64
CA VAL A 83 0.41 -2.95 2.28
C VAL A 83 -0.89 -3.62 1.85
N GLY A 84 -1.23 -3.50 0.58
CA GLY A 84 -2.44 -4.09 0.04
C GLY A 84 -2.60 -3.83 -1.44
N CYS A 85 -3.81 -3.87 -1.94
CA CYS A 85 -4.10 -3.63 -3.35
C CYS A 85 -5.28 -2.68 -3.55
N SER A 86 -5.37 -2.13 -4.75
CA SER A 86 -6.47 -1.31 -5.23
C SER A 86 -6.75 -1.65 -6.69
N TYR A 87 -8.02 -1.71 -7.07
CA TYR A 87 -8.41 -1.95 -8.45
C TYR A 87 -8.45 -0.66 -9.25
N TYR A 88 -7.71 -0.62 -10.36
CA TYR A 88 -7.73 0.48 -11.33
C TYR A 88 -8.72 0.17 -12.44
N GLU A 89 -9.92 0.76 -12.38
CA GLU A 89 -11.02 0.50 -13.32
C GLU A 89 -10.63 0.83 -14.77
N ASP A 90 -9.93 1.94 -14.98
CA ASP A 90 -9.53 2.42 -16.31
C ASP A 90 -8.58 1.45 -17.03
N GLU A 91 -7.71 0.79 -16.29
CA GLU A 91 -6.72 -0.15 -16.79
C GLU A 91 -7.15 -1.61 -16.64
N LYS A 92 -8.22 -1.86 -15.87
CA LYS A 92 -8.70 -3.21 -15.49
C LYS A 92 -7.60 -4.06 -14.86
N GLN A 93 -6.81 -3.44 -14.00
CA GLN A 93 -5.68 -4.05 -13.32
C GLN A 93 -5.75 -3.83 -11.81
N VAL A 94 -5.15 -4.74 -11.07
CA VAL A 94 -4.98 -4.58 -9.63
C VAL A 94 -3.60 -4.00 -9.35
N GLY A 95 -3.56 -2.92 -8.60
CA GLY A 95 -2.34 -2.24 -8.22
C GLY A 95 -1.95 -2.47 -6.77
N LEU A 96 -0.65 -2.50 -6.50
CA LEU A 96 -0.09 -2.53 -5.17
C LEU A 96 -0.15 -1.14 -4.54
N VAL A 97 -0.60 -1.07 -3.29
CA VAL A 97 -0.54 0.13 -2.45
C VAL A 97 0.24 -0.19 -1.18
N TYR A 98 1.14 0.71 -0.77
CA TYR A 98 1.90 0.54 0.47
C TYR A 98 2.36 1.87 1.05
N PHE A 99 2.50 1.91 2.36
CA PHE A 99 3.23 2.98 3.06
C PHE A 99 3.84 2.47 4.37
N VAL A 100 4.80 3.21 4.89
CA VAL A 100 5.31 3.09 6.26
C VAL A 100 5.37 4.46 6.91
N GLY A 101 5.11 4.51 8.20
CA GLY A 101 5.21 5.72 9.00
C GLY A 101 6.62 6.35 8.90
N ALA A 102 6.72 7.68 9.00
CA ALA A 102 7.96 8.41 8.75
C ALA A 102 9.15 7.90 9.57
N GLU A 103 8.94 7.56 10.82
CA GLU A 103 9.97 7.05 11.74
C GLU A 103 10.47 5.64 11.41
N TYR A 104 9.74 4.89 10.56
CA TYR A 104 10.10 3.55 10.12
C TYR A 104 10.70 3.51 8.72
N ARG A 105 10.80 4.67 8.05
CA ARG A 105 11.38 4.77 6.70
C ARG A 105 12.90 4.52 6.72
N GLY A 106 13.45 4.18 5.56
CA GLY A 106 14.89 3.91 5.41
C GLY A 106 15.36 2.54 5.93
N LYS A 107 14.51 1.78 6.63
CA LYS A 107 14.83 0.45 7.17
C LYS A 107 14.57 -0.70 6.17
N GLY A 108 13.97 -0.42 5.01
CA GLY A 108 13.63 -1.40 3.98
C GLY A 108 12.31 -2.16 4.21
N TYR A 109 11.54 -1.78 5.21
CA TYR A 109 10.28 -2.46 5.57
C TYR A 109 9.25 -2.44 4.44
N ALA A 110 9.08 -1.30 3.76
CA ALA A 110 8.14 -1.19 2.65
C ALA A 110 8.50 -2.15 1.51
N ALA A 111 9.78 -2.30 1.15
CA ALA A 111 10.20 -3.22 0.10
C ALA A 111 10.06 -4.70 0.51
N GLU A 112 10.32 -5.02 1.78
CA GLU A 112 10.13 -6.37 2.33
C GLU A 112 8.65 -6.75 2.33
N ALA A 113 7.78 -5.85 2.79
CA ALA A 113 6.33 -6.05 2.81
C ALA A 113 5.75 -6.14 1.39
N ALA A 114 6.13 -5.22 0.49
CA ALA A 114 5.67 -5.21 -0.90
C ALA A 114 6.03 -6.49 -1.63
N ARG A 115 7.26 -6.99 -1.47
CA ARG A 115 7.70 -8.27 -2.06
C ARG A 115 6.90 -9.46 -1.52
N ALA A 116 6.71 -9.52 -0.21
CA ALA A 116 6.00 -10.62 0.43
C ALA A 116 4.51 -10.63 0.04
N TYR A 117 3.89 -9.45 0.00
CA TYR A 117 2.51 -9.31 -0.43
C TYR A 117 2.33 -9.61 -1.91
N ALA A 118 3.22 -9.13 -2.79
CA ALA A 118 3.14 -9.42 -4.22
C ALA A 118 3.21 -10.93 -4.50
N LYS A 119 4.09 -11.65 -3.82
CA LYS A 119 4.16 -13.11 -3.91
C LYS A 119 2.83 -13.76 -3.47
N PHE A 120 2.33 -13.38 -2.29
CA PHE A 120 1.03 -13.86 -1.81
C PHE A 120 -0.09 -13.56 -2.80
N PHE A 121 -0.14 -12.32 -3.34
CA PHE A 121 -1.17 -11.88 -4.27
C PHE A 121 -1.23 -12.76 -5.53
N LEU A 122 -0.09 -12.95 -6.19
CA LEU A 122 0.00 -13.74 -7.43
C LEU A 122 -0.39 -15.22 -7.19
N GLU A 123 0.03 -15.78 -6.06
CA GLU A 123 -0.28 -17.18 -5.70
C GLU A 123 -1.74 -17.38 -5.24
N HIS A 124 -2.32 -16.40 -4.52
CA HIS A 124 -3.64 -16.52 -3.89
C HIS A 124 -4.79 -16.22 -4.85
N TYR A 125 -4.67 -15.14 -5.64
CA TYR A 125 -5.76 -14.69 -6.51
C TYR A 125 -5.70 -15.26 -7.93
N GLU A 126 -4.68 -16.01 -8.28
CA GLU A 126 -4.46 -16.52 -9.65
C GLU A 126 -4.49 -15.38 -10.71
N ILE A 127 -4.16 -14.15 -10.30
CA ILE A 127 -4.03 -12.98 -11.17
C ILE A 127 -2.56 -12.90 -11.59
N PRO A 128 -2.24 -12.98 -12.90
CA PRO A 128 -0.86 -13.18 -13.36
C PRO A 128 0.01 -11.92 -13.28
N LEU A 129 -0.56 -10.78 -12.87
CA LEU A 129 0.08 -9.47 -12.91
C LEU A 129 -0.38 -8.61 -11.73
N LEU A 130 0.56 -8.00 -11.02
CA LEU A 130 0.32 -6.93 -10.08
C LEU A 130 1.12 -5.70 -10.54
N VAL A 131 0.46 -4.55 -10.61
CA VAL A 131 1.08 -3.29 -11.04
C VAL A 131 1.32 -2.35 -9.87
N VAL A 132 2.14 -1.32 -10.07
CA VAL A 132 2.19 -0.17 -9.18
C VAL A 132 2.52 1.10 -9.96
N HIS A 133 1.72 2.13 -9.77
CA HIS A 133 1.89 3.44 -10.39
C HIS A 133 2.48 4.40 -9.36
N ILE A 134 3.61 5.02 -9.70
CA ILE A 134 4.34 5.87 -8.77
C ILE A 134 4.67 7.17 -9.46
N ARG A 135 4.32 8.30 -8.86
CA ARG A 135 4.78 9.61 -9.36
C ARG A 135 6.30 9.58 -9.54
N ASN A 136 6.78 9.94 -10.73
CA ASN A 136 8.22 9.90 -11.04
C ASN A 136 9.05 10.74 -10.04
N ALA A 137 8.47 11.77 -9.45
CA ALA A 137 9.11 12.59 -8.42
C ALA A 137 9.35 11.83 -7.10
N ASN A 138 8.52 10.82 -6.77
CA ASN A 138 8.66 10.01 -5.55
C ASN A 138 9.74 8.93 -5.72
N LYS A 139 11.02 9.35 -5.72
CA LYS A 139 12.17 8.45 -5.92
C LYS A 139 12.30 7.37 -4.86
N ALA A 140 11.83 7.64 -3.64
CA ALA A 140 11.86 6.66 -2.54
C ALA A 140 10.91 5.50 -2.82
N SER A 141 9.68 5.78 -3.26
CA SER A 141 8.72 4.76 -3.63
C SER A 141 9.15 4.00 -4.90
N CYS A 142 9.69 4.69 -5.92
CA CYS A 142 10.27 4.03 -7.11
C CYS A 142 11.32 2.99 -6.71
N LYS A 143 12.28 3.38 -5.85
CA LYS A 143 13.32 2.46 -5.38
C LYS A 143 12.75 1.32 -4.52
N THR A 144 11.69 1.58 -3.78
CA THR A 144 10.99 0.55 -2.99
C THR A 144 10.39 -0.51 -3.92
N ALA A 145 9.69 -0.11 -4.98
CA ALA A 145 9.13 -1.02 -5.97
C ALA A 145 10.21 -1.87 -6.65
N GLU A 146 11.30 -1.24 -7.10
CA GLU A 146 12.45 -1.95 -7.69
C GLU A 146 13.07 -2.96 -6.72
N ASN A 147 13.28 -2.58 -5.46
CA ASN A 147 13.81 -3.47 -4.43
C ASN A 147 12.83 -4.59 -4.06
N ALA A 148 11.54 -4.39 -4.24
CA ALA A 148 10.52 -5.42 -4.06
C ALA A 148 10.46 -6.42 -5.23
N GLY A 149 11.10 -6.11 -6.35
CA GLY A 149 11.19 -6.99 -7.53
C GLY A 149 10.30 -6.57 -8.69
N PHE A 150 9.65 -5.40 -8.60
CA PHE A 150 8.88 -4.86 -9.71
C PHE A 150 9.80 -4.29 -10.79
N ALA A 151 9.48 -4.53 -12.05
CA ALA A 151 10.18 -4.01 -13.21
C ALA A 151 9.50 -2.74 -13.73
N LEU A 152 10.27 -1.68 -14.00
CA LEU A 152 9.77 -0.48 -14.69
C LEU A 152 9.44 -0.85 -16.14
N VAL A 153 8.19 -0.63 -16.55
CA VAL A 153 7.71 -0.96 -17.92
C VAL A 153 7.36 0.27 -18.74
N ASP A 154 6.99 1.38 -18.10
CA ASP A 154 6.64 2.61 -18.81
C ASP A 154 6.86 3.84 -17.92
N THR A 155 7.00 5.00 -18.56
CA THR A 155 7.01 6.32 -17.90
C THR A 155 6.22 7.28 -18.78
N ARG A 156 5.06 7.75 -18.31
CA ARG A 156 4.17 8.60 -19.09
C ARG A 156 3.41 9.61 -18.23
N MET A 157 2.80 10.60 -18.88
CA MET A 157 1.84 11.48 -18.24
C MET A 157 0.58 10.66 -17.92
N TYR A 158 0.11 10.79 -16.69
CA TYR A 158 -1.06 10.07 -16.17
C TYR A 158 -1.71 10.91 -15.07
N GLN A 159 -3.01 10.83 -14.95
CA GLN A 159 -3.78 11.46 -13.87
C GLN A 159 -4.35 10.35 -12.99
N ASP A 160 -3.72 10.12 -11.84
CA ASP A 160 -4.20 9.16 -10.85
C ASP A 160 -5.32 9.76 -10.00
N TYR A 161 -6.02 8.91 -9.26
CA TYR A 161 -7.07 9.34 -8.35
C TYR A 161 -6.53 10.39 -7.36
N GLY A 162 -7.26 11.52 -7.24
CA GLY A 162 -6.85 12.64 -6.39
C GLY A 162 -5.86 13.62 -7.02
N ASP A 163 -5.33 13.37 -8.22
CA ASP A 163 -4.52 14.35 -8.92
C ASP A 163 -5.38 15.43 -9.58
N GLU A 164 -5.03 16.70 -9.37
CA GLU A 164 -5.70 17.84 -10.01
C GLU A 164 -5.39 17.95 -11.52
N ALA A 165 -4.26 17.39 -11.96
CA ALA A 165 -3.80 17.38 -13.34
C ALA A 165 -2.87 16.19 -13.59
N GLU A 166 -2.65 15.88 -14.88
CA GLU A 166 -1.66 14.87 -15.28
C GLU A 166 -0.28 15.17 -14.71
N LYS A 167 0.37 14.16 -14.17
CA LYS A 167 1.75 14.17 -13.67
C LYS A 167 2.56 13.07 -14.36
N LEU A 168 3.88 13.15 -14.29
CA LEU A 168 4.73 12.09 -14.82
C LEU A 168 4.75 10.92 -13.84
N TYR A 169 4.31 9.73 -14.29
CA TYR A 169 4.27 8.50 -13.53
C TYR A 169 5.19 7.44 -14.13
N ASN A 170 5.77 6.65 -13.26
CA ASN A 170 6.43 5.40 -13.57
C ASN A 170 5.46 4.24 -13.32
N PHE A 171 5.35 3.35 -14.28
CA PHE A 171 4.53 2.14 -14.25
C PHE A 171 5.45 0.95 -14.05
N TYR A 172 5.21 0.21 -12.99
CA TYR A 172 5.97 -0.99 -12.66
C TYR A 172 5.06 -2.19 -12.64
N GLU A 173 5.61 -3.36 -12.98
CA GLU A 173 4.91 -4.64 -12.99
C GLU A 173 5.72 -5.72 -12.30
N ILE A 174 5.01 -6.67 -11.65
CA ILE A 174 5.55 -7.96 -11.24
C ILE A 174 4.63 -9.06 -11.76
N LYS A 175 5.22 -10.14 -12.26
CA LYS A 175 4.54 -11.31 -12.83
C LYS A 175 5.04 -12.58 -12.13
N GLU A 176 4.25 -13.67 -12.23
CA GLU A 176 4.74 -15.00 -11.87
C GLU A 176 6.05 -15.36 -12.56
#